data_d49482b27e361a72c53db427057118b4
#
_entry.id   d49482b27e361a72c53db427057118b4
#
_cell.length_a   1.000
_cell.length_b   1.000
_cell.length_c   1.000
_cell.angle_alpha   90.00
_cell.angle_beta   90.00
_cell.angle_gamma   90.00
#
_symmetry.space_group_name_H-M   'P 1'
#
loop_
_entity.id
_entity.type
_entity.pdbx_description
1 polymer ?
#
loop_
_entity_poly.entity_id
_entity_poly.type
_entity_poly.pdbx_seq_one_letter_code
_entity_poly.pdbx_strand_id
1 'polypeptide(L)'
;MRRLSVVYKVVFLLIVGFCAEQSLAVTIKGNTCEIIQKAIDKLPAIGGEVIIPAGKYTCSTPIIIDRDNIIVRGEGAATLLRVADKANIPVFVMGQTARVPTLTRRYIQVKNLHIDGNRLNQTSECMGGPCSDQFPLRNNGITIRRCEDCVVDNVIVSGAISGGLVTELGCNRLMIRDYTSYDNEFDGFAGYETENSTFSGINLYDNKGAGISADIHFDNNKFSDVTITNTQTVGIFMRDSYNNSFTNVHIRNSKQHGIFLAQVDDDITKPAAGNTFNSLVISNSGGYGILISDASCVNNLFVASQYVDNVKGCYGEAASNLIEGVGAICR
;
A
#
# COMPACT_ATOMS: atom_id res chain seq x y z
N MET A 1 -70.20 53.35 3.58
CA MET A 1 -68.76 53.45 3.29
C MET A 1 -68.09 52.14 3.77
N ARG A 2 -67.79 51.27 2.83
CA ARG A 2 -67.05 50.01 3.11
C ARG A 2 -65.59 50.23 2.64
N ARG A 3 -64.67 50.11 3.61
CA ARG A 3 -63.20 50.12 3.30
C ARG A 3 -62.77 48.74 2.89
N LEU A 4 -62.28 48.58 1.67
CA LEU A 4 -61.53 47.41 1.21
C LEU A 4 -60.09 47.50 1.73
N SER A 5 -59.69 46.53 2.56
CA SER A 5 -58.29 46.33 2.91
C SER A 5 -57.66 45.35 1.91
N VAL A 6 -56.69 45.83 1.16
CA VAL A 6 -55.87 45.00 0.24
C VAL A 6 -54.70 44.42 1.06
N VAL A 7 -54.70 43.09 1.21
CA VAL A 7 -53.58 42.34 1.85
C VAL A 7 -52.60 41.94 0.77
N TYR A 8 -51.43 42.56 0.75
CA TYR A 8 -50.30 42.12 -0.08
C TYR A 8 -49.65 40.88 0.58
N LYS A 9 -49.79 39.70 -0.08
CA LYS A 9 -48.94 38.54 0.24
C LYS A 9 -47.61 38.69 -0.43
N VAL A 10 -46.55 38.97 0.34
CA VAL A 10 -45.18 38.89 -0.13
C VAL A 10 -44.77 37.41 -0.12
N VAL A 11 -44.59 36.83 -1.31
CA VAL A 11 -44.04 35.46 -1.46
C VAL A 11 -42.52 35.59 -1.48
N PHE A 12 -41.87 35.22 -0.41
CA PHE A 12 -40.42 35.00 -0.38
C PHE A 12 -40.08 33.71 -1.11
N LEU A 13 -39.55 33.83 -2.31
CA LEU A 13 -38.97 32.73 -3.07
C LEU A 13 -37.55 32.49 -2.50
N LEU A 14 -37.39 31.48 -1.63
CA LEU A 14 -36.08 31.00 -1.22
C LEU A 14 -35.49 30.23 -2.41
N ILE A 15 -34.62 30.88 -3.16
CA ILE A 15 -33.74 30.20 -4.12
C ILE A 15 -32.65 29.51 -3.29
N VAL A 16 -32.86 28.24 -2.95
CA VAL A 16 -31.79 27.37 -2.48
C VAL A 16 -30.92 27.07 -3.68
N GLY A 17 -29.86 27.86 -3.87
CA GLY A 17 -28.83 27.58 -4.84
C GLY A 17 -28.10 26.30 -4.40
N PHE A 18 -28.44 25.16 -5.02
CA PHE A 18 -27.56 24.01 -5.03
C PHE A 18 -26.27 24.41 -5.76
N CYS A 19 -25.27 24.87 -5.04
CA CYS A 19 -23.90 24.82 -5.54
C CYS A 19 -23.57 23.32 -5.68
N ALA A 20 -23.78 22.79 -6.87
CA ALA A 20 -23.12 21.57 -7.26
C ALA A 20 -21.63 21.90 -7.22
N GLU A 21 -20.91 21.38 -6.22
CA GLU A 21 -19.45 21.39 -6.22
C GLU A 21 -19.02 20.62 -7.47
N GLN A 22 -18.71 21.34 -8.54
CA GLN A 22 -18.10 20.77 -9.71
C GLN A 22 -16.72 20.27 -9.25
N SER A 23 -16.59 18.99 -9.07
CA SER A 23 -15.28 18.33 -8.96
C SER A 23 -14.48 18.76 -10.18
N LEU A 24 -13.43 19.56 -9.96
CA LEU A 24 -12.61 20.05 -11.05
C LEU A 24 -11.75 18.87 -11.54
N ALA A 25 -12.16 18.27 -12.65
CA ALA A 25 -11.43 17.19 -13.31
C ALA A 25 -10.65 17.75 -14.50
N VAL A 26 -9.36 17.46 -14.57
CA VAL A 26 -8.47 17.83 -15.66
C VAL A 26 -7.98 16.58 -16.37
N THR A 27 -8.30 16.45 -17.67
CA THR A 27 -7.74 15.38 -18.50
C THR A 27 -6.43 15.87 -19.12
N ILE A 28 -5.35 15.10 -18.92
CA ILE A 28 -4.05 15.47 -19.49
C ILE A 28 -3.96 15.15 -20.98
N LYS A 29 -3.05 15.87 -21.65
CA LYS A 29 -2.66 15.60 -23.05
C LYS A 29 -1.15 15.49 -23.14
N GLY A 30 -0.66 14.36 -23.65
CA GLY A 30 0.76 14.04 -23.76
C GLY A 30 1.07 12.69 -23.13
N ASN A 31 2.34 12.31 -23.08
CA ASN A 31 2.79 10.97 -22.74
C ASN A 31 3.99 10.94 -21.75
N THR A 32 4.11 11.93 -20.88
CA THR A 32 5.15 11.98 -19.84
C THR A 32 4.55 12.23 -18.46
N CYS A 33 5.26 11.79 -17.42
CA CYS A 33 4.83 11.99 -16.03
C CYS A 33 4.93 13.45 -15.58
N GLU A 34 5.79 14.26 -16.18
CA GLU A 34 5.90 15.69 -15.91
C GLU A 34 4.61 16.45 -16.29
N ILE A 35 3.87 15.96 -17.28
CA ILE A 35 2.57 16.54 -17.63
C ILE A 35 1.53 16.24 -16.56
N ILE A 36 1.58 15.04 -15.99
CA ILE A 36 0.72 14.66 -14.86
C ILE A 36 1.02 15.55 -13.66
N GLN A 37 2.30 15.73 -13.31
CA GLN A 37 2.71 16.64 -12.23
C GLN A 37 2.21 18.07 -12.46
N LYS A 38 2.42 18.61 -13.67
CA LYS A 38 1.93 19.96 -14.02
C LYS A 38 0.41 20.08 -13.92
N ALA A 39 -0.34 19.02 -14.21
CA ALA A 39 -1.79 19.03 -14.04
C ALA A 39 -2.17 19.07 -12.56
N ILE A 40 -1.50 18.27 -11.70
CA ILE A 40 -1.68 18.29 -10.25
C ILE A 40 -1.39 19.69 -9.69
N ASP A 41 -0.27 20.30 -10.10
CA ASP A 41 0.16 21.62 -9.60
C ASP A 41 -0.84 22.74 -9.96
N LYS A 42 -1.56 22.59 -11.07
CA LYS A 42 -2.56 23.56 -11.53
C LYS A 42 -3.95 23.39 -10.91
N LEU A 43 -4.19 22.30 -10.19
CA LEU A 43 -5.46 22.13 -9.48
C LEU A 43 -5.65 23.25 -8.44
N PRO A 44 -6.88 23.70 -8.18
CA PRO A 44 -7.15 24.72 -7.16
C PRO A 44 -6.72 24.24 -5.75
N ALA A 45 -6.63 25.16 -4.81
CA ALA A 45 -6.20 24.87 -3.45
C ALA A 45 -7.11 23.86 -2.73
N ILE A 46 -8.38 23.80 -3.07
CA ILE A 46 -9.35 22.85 -2.52
C ILE A 46 -9.14 21.40 -3.00
N GLY A 47 -8.30 21.19 -4.03
CA GLY A 47 -8.05 19.88 -4.63
C GLY A 47 -8.75 19.69 -5.97
N GLY A 48 -8.82 18.44 -6.42
CA GLY A 48 -9.46 18.05 -7.68
C GLY A 48 -8.94 16.73 -8.23
N GLU A 49 -9.34 16.40 -9.45
CA GLU A 49 -8.99 15.14 -10.12
C GLU A 49 -8.14 15.40 -11.37
N VAL A 50 -7.07 14.59 -11.52
CA VAL A 50 -6.31 14.46 -12.77
C VAL A 50 -6.65 13.12 -13.41
N ILE A 51 -7.17 13.18 -14.64
CA ILE A 51 -7.50 12.01 -15.45
C ILE A 51 -6.38 11.77 -16.45
N ILE A 52 -5.81 10.56 -16.38
CA ILE A 52 -4.75 10.09 -17.28
C ILE A 52 -5.38 9.11 -18.28
N PRO A 53 -5.57 9.49 -19.54
CA PRO A 53 -6.12 8.60 -20.56
C PRO A 53 -5.30 7.32 -20.73
N ALA A 54 -5.91 6.31 -21.33
CA ALA A 54 -5.17 5.12 -21.76
C ALA A 54 -3.99 5.49 -22.66
N GLY A 55 -2.82 4.90 -22.37
CA GLY A 55 -1.58 5.20 -23.09
C GLY A 55 -0.34 4.82 -22.30
N LYS A 56 0.82 5.01 -22.93
CA LYS A 56 2.14 4.79 -22.29
C LYS A 56 2.76 6.13 -21.94
N TYR A 57 3.15 6.29 -20.70
CA TYR A 57 3.73 7.51 -20.15
C TYR A 57 5.13 7.22 -19.64
N THR A 58 6.11 8.02 -20.06
CA THR A 58 7.50 7.89 -19.60
C THR A 58 7.73 8.82 -18.42
N CYS A 59 8.24 8.27 -17.32
CA CYS A 59 8.53 9.01 -16.09
C CYS A 59 10.03 9.22 -15.94
N SER A 60 10.50 10.44 -16.12
CA SER A 60 11.88 10.86 -15.84
C SER A 60 12.02 11.57 -14.50
N THR A 61 10.91 12.00 -13.93
CA THR A 61 10.79 12.57 -12.58
C THR A 61 9.63 11.93 -11.85
N PRO A 62 9.66 11.86 -10.51
CA PRO A 62 8.55 11.32 -9.74
C PRO A 62 7.30 12.21 -9.82
N ILE A 63 6.14 11.61 -9.65
CA ILE A 63 4.87 12.32 -9.43
C ILE A 63 4.71 12.49 -7.93
N ILE A 64 4.76 13.73 -7.44
CA ILE A 64 4.70 14.06 -6.02
C ILE A 64 3.34 14.70 -5.72
N ILE A 65 2.58 14.11 -4.81
CA ILE A 65 1.28 14.61 -4.38
C ILE A 65 1.43 15.10 -2.94
N ASP A 66 1.99 16.32 -2.77
CA ASP A 66 2.16 16.98 -1.46
C ASP A 66 1.05 18.00 -1.21
N ARG A 67 -0.21 17.59 -1.46
CA ARG A 67 -1.41 18.39 -1.29
C ARG A 67 -2.60 17.51 -0.93
N ASP A 68 -3.54 18.05 -0.17
CA ASP A 68 -4.76 17.34 0.20
C ASP A 68 -5.82 17.33 -0.91
N ASN A 69 -6.74 16.38 -0.84
CA ASN A 69 -7.91 16.27 -1.73
C ASN A 69 -7.56 16.10 -3.21
N ILE A 70 -6.51 15.36 -3.52
CA ILE A 70 -6.06 15.10 -4.89
C ILE A 70 -6.41 13.68 -5.31
N ILE A 71 -7.04 13.55 -6.47
CA ILE A 71 -7.30 12.26 -7.11
C ILE A 71 -6.49 12.20 -8.41
N VAL A 72 -5.69 11.15 -8.57
CA VAL A 72 -5.02 10.82 -9.83
C VAL A 72 -5.59 9.49 -10.31
N ARG A 73 -6.22 9.51 -11.47
CA ARG A 73 -6.92 8.33 -11.99
C ARG A 73 -6.57 8.05 -13.45
N GLY A 74 -6.21 6.81 -13.73
CA GLY A 74 -6.06 6.27 -15.08
C GLY A 74 -7.33 5.55 -15.57
N GLU A 75 -7.17 4.80 -16.64
CA GLU A 75 -8.19 3.96 -17.29
C GLU A 75 -7.82 2.47 -17.22
N GLY A 76 -7.48 2.02 -16.02
CA GLY A 76 -7.05 0.64 -15.75
C GLY A 76 -5.62 0.37 -16.26
N ALA A 77 -5.30 -0.90 -16.51
CA ALA A 77 -3.99 -1.33 -16.99
C ALA A 77 -3.58 -0.73 -18.35
N ALA A 78 -4.52 -0.14 -19.08
CA ALA A 78 -4.25 0.55 -20.33
C ALA A 78 -3.55 1.91 -20.11
N THR A 79 -3.59 2.46 -18.90
CA THR A 79 -2.79 3.62 -18.48
C THR A 79 -1.50 3.11 -17.86
N LEU A 80 -0.41 3.07 -18.62
CA LEU A 80 0.89 2.56 -18.20
C LEU A 80 1.88 3.69 -17.96
N LEU A 81 2.34 3.85 -16.73
CA LEU A 81 3.42 4.75 -16.35
C LEU A 81 4.72 3.95 -16.22
N ARG A 82 5.71 4.23 -17.06
CA ARG A 82 6.98 3.51 -17.06
C ARG A 82 8.14 4.44 -16.73
N VAL A 83 8.97 4.02 -15.77
CA VAL A 83 10.21 4.75 -15.43
C VAL A 83 11.17 4.75 -16.61
N ALA A 84 11.71 5.91 -16.95
CA ALA A 84 12.74 6.06 -17.99
C ALA A 84 14.02 5.31 -17.60
N ASP A 85 14.79 4.89 -18.59
CA ASP A 85 16.06 4.22 -18.34
C ASP A 85 16.99 5.09 -17.50
N LYS A 86 17.56 4.53 -16.43
CA LYS A 86 18.47 5.18 -15.49
C LYS A 86 17.92 6.40 -14.76
N ALA A 87 16.60 6.57 -14.73
CA ALA A 87 15.98 7.68 -14.01
C ALA A 87 16.11 7.51 -12.49
N ASN A 88 16.13 6.27 -11.98
CA ASN A 88 16.31 5.96 -10.55
C ASN A 88 15.37 6.79 -9.65
N ILE A 89 14.08 6.66 -9.86
CA ILE A 89 13.03 7.42 -9.17
C ILE A 89 11.91 6.50 -8.68
N PRO A 90 11.20 6.85 -7.57
CA PRO A 90 9.87 6.33 -7.32
C PRO A 90 8.89 6.89 -8.35
N VAL A 91 7.80 6.19 -8.65
CA VAL A 91 6.82 6.73 -9.61
C VAL A 91 5.85 7.68 -8.92
N PHE A 92 5.22 7.24 -7.82
CA PHE A 92 4.36 8.11 -7.00
C PHE A 92 4.93 8.29 -5.59
N VAL A 93 4.88 9.53 -5.11
CA VAL A 93 5.05 9.88 -3.69
C VAL A 93 3.79 10.58 -3.22
N MET A 94 3.03 9.93 -2.34
CA MET A 94 1.85 10.50 -1.69
C MET A 94 2.29 11.05 -0.33
N GLY A 95 2.46 12.36 -0.24
CA GLY A 95 3.01 13.08 0.91
C GLY A 95 4.30 13.83 0.60
N GLN A 96 4.96 14.32 1.65
CA GLN A 96 6.18 15.10 1.52
C GLN A 96 7.41 14.22 1.23
N THR A 97 8.32 14.74 0.41
CA THR A 97 9.60 14.08 0.10
C THR A 97 10.70 14.33 1.14
N ALA A 98 10.49 15.24 2.07
CA ALA A 98 11.45 15.53 3.15
C ALA A 98 11.80 14.26 3.95
N ARG A 99 13.03 14.17 4.47
CA ARG A 99 13.46 13.02 5.30
C ARG A 99 12.47 12.76 6.45
N VAL A 100 12.06 13.82 7.14
CA VAL A 100 11.01 13.78 8.16
C VAL A 100 9.88 14.69 7.68
N PRO A 101 8.76 14.15 7.19
CA PRO A 101 7.60 14.93 6.83
C PRO A 101 7.06 15.72 8.03
N THR A 102 6.76 16.99 7.83
CA THR A 102 6.20 17.87 8.88
C THR A 102 4.70 18.02 8.79
N LEU A 103 4.12 17.74 7.62
CA LEU A 103 2.70 17.85 7.35
C LEU A 103 2.07 16.48 7.09
N THR A 104 0.97 16.21 7.73
CA THR A 104 0.11 15.06 7.40
C THR A 104 -0.76 15.43 6.21
N ARG A 105 -0.67 14.65 5.13
CA ARG A 105 -1.55 14.81 3.96
C ARG A 105 -2.79 13.95 4.09
N ARG A 106 -3.90 14.39 3.47
CA ARG A 106 -5.19 13.72 3.58
C ARG A 106 -5.90 13.62 2.25
N TYR A 107 -6.69 12.55 2.11
CA TYR A 107 -7.61 12.37 0.98
C TYR A 107 -6.92 12.35 -0.38
N ILE A 108 -5.69 11.82 -0.42
CA ILE A 108 -4.98 11.57 -1.69
C ILE A 108 -5.42 10.22 -2.22
N GLN A 109 -5.71 10.14 -3.52
CA GLN A 109 -6.13 8.90 -4.16
C GLN A 109 -5.36 8.67 -5.46
N VAL A 110 -4.83 7.45 -5.62
CA VAL A 110 -4.20 6.97 -6.88
C VAL A 110 -4.97 5.74 -7.33
N LYS A 111 -5.54 5.79 -8.54
CA LYS A 111 -6.48 4.76 -8.99
C LYS A 111 -6.32 4.35 -10.44
N ASN A 112 -6.72 3.10 -10.74
CA ASN A 112 -6.95 2.58 -12.08
C ASN A 112 -5.76 2.82 -13.03
N LEU A 113 -4.58 2.33 -12.70
CA LEU A 113 -3.40 2.46 -13.56
C LEU A 113 -2.38 1.36 -13.32
N HIS A 114 -1.42 1.24 -14.24
CA HIS A 114 -0.29 0.34 -14.14
C HIS A 114 1.03 1.13 -14.07
N ILE A 115 1.87 0.77 -13.13
CA ILE A 115 3.21 1.31 -12.91
C ILE A 115 4.23 0.24 -13.28
N ASP A 116 5.14 0.54 -14.20
CA ASP A 116 6.30 -0.27 -14.53
C ASP A 116 7.57 0.47 -14.08
N GLY A 117 8.20 -0.01 -13.02
CA GLY A 117 9.43 0.54 -12.47
C GLY A 117 10.66 0.33 -13.36
N ASN A 118 10.57 -0.47 -14.43
CA ASN A 118 11.65 -0.70 -15.41
C ASN A 118 12.98 -1.11 -14.77
N ARG A 119 12.93 -1.96 -13.72
CA ARG A 119 14.06 -2.26 -12.82
C ARG A 119 15.33 -2.71 -13.53
N LEU A 120 15.20 -3.44 -14.64
CA LEU A 120 16.35 -3.95 -15.38
C LEU A 120 17.21 -2.85 -16.04
N ASN A 121 16.64 -1.65 -16.20
CA ASN A 121 17.30 -0.48 -16.76
C ASN A 121 17.55 0.60 -15.70
N GLN A 122 17.38 0.29 -14.41
CA GLN A 122 17.73 1.17 -13.30
C GLN A 122 19.08 0.76 -12.71
N THR A 123 19.77 1.68 -12.07
CA THR A 123 21.13 1.48 -11.53
C THR A 123 21.23 1.72 -10.03
N SER A 124 20.18 2.23 -9.41
CA SER A 124 20.09 2.49 -7.98
C SER A 124 18.68 2.24 -7.47
N GLU A 125 18.57 1.71 -6.27
CA GLU A 125 17.31 1.53 -5.55
C GLU A 125 16.86 2.79 -4.79
N CYS A 126 17.70 3.81 -4.72
CA CYS A 126 17.37 5.07 -4.07
C CYS A 126 17.42 6.24 -5.05
N MET A 127 16.52 7.21 -4.86
CA MET A 127 16.45 8.41 -5.66
C MET A 127 17.73 9.25 -5.50
N GLY A 128 18.29 9.67 -6.63
CA GLY A 128 19.47 10.54 -6.64
C GLY A 128 20.83 9.84 -6.51
N GLY A 129 20.86 8.50 -6.37
CA GLY A 129 22.12 7.74 -6.33
C GLY A 129 22.10 6.61 -5.29
N PRO A 130 23.25 6.21 -4.75
CA PRO A 130 23.33 5.18 -3.73
C PRO A 130 22.46 5.51 -2.51
N CYS A 131 21.84 4.51 -1.93
CA CYS A 131 21.05 4.69 -0.70
C CYS A 131 21.95 5.21 0.43
N SER A 132 21.53 6.30 1.05
CA SER A 132 22.20 6.91 2.19
C SER A 132 21.17 7.52 3.13
N ASP A 133 21.60 7.88 4.32
CA ASP A 133 20.73 8.52 5.31
C ASP A 133 20.19 9.90 4.87
N GLN A 134 20.77 10.48 3.83
CA GLN A 134 20.33 11.78 3.31
C GLN A 134 19.20 11.68 2.27
N PHE A 135 19.06 10.52 1.62
CA PHE A 135 18.03 10.28 0.60
C PHE A 135 17.14 9.10 1.01
N PRO A 136 16.12 9.36 1.82
CA PRO A 136 15.26 8.31 2.37
C PRO A 136 14.31 7.70 1.33
N LEU A 137 14.15 8.31 0.16
CA LEU A 137 13.22 7.81 -0.84
C LEU A 137 13.83 6.68 -1.65
N ARG A 138 13.26 5.50 -1.48
CA ARG A 138 13.55 4.35 -2.34
C ARG A 138 12.73 4.44 -3.63
N ASN A 139 13.25 3.85 -4.69
CA ASN A 139 12.64 3.83 -6.01
C ASN A 139 11.53 2.78 -6.10
N ASN A 140 10.53 2.94 -5.25
CA ASN A 140 9.32 2.13 -5.20
C ASN A 140 8.36 2.50 -6.34
N GLY A 141 7.41 1.62 -6.62
CA GLY A 141 6.28 1.99 -7.48
C GLY A 141 5.44 3.10 -6.85
N ILE A 142 5.02 2.92 -5.60
CA ILE A 142 4.29 3.92 -4.81
C ILE A 142 4.91 4.01 -3.42
N THR A 143 5.13 5.23 -2.95
CA THR A 143 5.49 5.51 -1.56
C THR A 143 4.45 6.42 -0.93
N ILE A 144 3.84 5.99 0.18
CA ILE A 144 2.87 6.78 0.95
C ILE A 144 3.54 7.19 2.25
N ARG A 145 3.59 8.49 2.51
CA ARG A 145 4.35 9.07 3.62
C ARG A 145 3.48 10.02 4.44
N ARG A 146 3.29 9.72 5.72
CA ARG A 146 2.51 10.54 6.67
C ARG A 146 1.17 10.99 6.07
N CYS A 147 0.40 10.00 5.59
CA CYS A 147 -0.87 10.21 4.91
C CYS A 147 -2.03 9.62 5.73
N GLU A 148 -3.11 10.36 5.84
CA GLU A 148 -4.34 9.91 6.50
C GLU A 148 -5.50 9.86 5.49
N ASP A 149 -6.38 8.86 5.61
CA ASP A 149 -7.55 8.70 4.74
C ASP A 149 -7.19 8.66 3.24
N CYS A 150 -5.99 8.13 2.93
CA CYS A 150 -5.48 8.03 1.56
C CYS A 150 -5.82 6.69 0.92
N VAL A 151 -5.96 6.67 -0.40
CA VAL A 151 -6.49 5.50 -1.13
C VAL A 151 -5.57 5.12 -2.30
N VAL A 152 -5.27 3.82 -2.41
CA VAL A 152 -4.77 3.19 -3.65
C VAL A 152 -5.79 2.14 -4.07
N ASP A 153 -6.29 2.22 -5.30
CA ASP A 153 -7.43 1.43 -5.74
C ASP A 153 -7.27 0.96 -7.19
N ASN A 154 -7.33 -0.35 -7.40
CA ASN A 154 -7.16 -0.98 -8.71
C ASN A 154 -5.87 -0.52 -9.42
N VAL A 155 -4.73 -0.71 -8.73
CA VAL A 155 -3.41 -0.33 -9.22
C VAL A 155 -2.52 -1.57 -9.36
N ILE A 156 -1.81 -1.63 -10.47
CA ILE A 156 -0.78 -2.64 -10.73
C ILE A 156 0.58 -1.97 -10.59
N VAL A 157 1.50 -2.60 -9.85
CA VAL A 157 2.91 -2.20 -9.79
C VAL A 157 3.77 -3.38 -10.24
N SER A 158 4.67 -3.16 -11.16
CA SER A 158 5.60 -4.19 -11.63
C SER A 158 7.01 -3.65 -11.81
N GLY A 159 7.98 -4.51 -11.61
CA GLY A 159 9.37 -4.23 -11.97
C GLY A 159 9.97 -3.00 -11.30
N ALA A 160 9.61 -2.66 -10.07
CA ALA A 160 10.28 -1.62 -9.31
C ALA A 160 11.67 -2.11 -8.87
N ILE A 161 12.68 -1.23 -8.94
CA ILE A 161 14.05 -1.53 -8.47
C ILE A 161 14.15 -1.59 -6.94
N SER A 162 13.08 -1.21 -6.24
CA SER A 162 12.88 -1.39 -4.82
C SER A 162 11.54 -2.10 -4.57
N GLY A 163 10.70 -1.68 -3.64
CA GLY A 163 9.41 -2.29 -3.35
C GLY A 163 8.28 -1.85 -4.30
N GLY A 164 7.19 -2.60 -4.31
CA GLY A 164 6.00 -2.25 -5.07
C GLY A 164 5.29 -1.04 -4.47
N LEU A 165 4.67 -1.20 -3.30
CA LEU A 165 4.04 -0.15 -2.51
C LEU A 165 4.64 -0.14 -1.12
N VAL A 166 5.03 1.03 -0.64
CA VAL A 166 5.57 1.24 0.70
C VAL A 166 4.77 2.31 1.43
N THR A 167 4.41 2.06 2.69
CA THR A 167 3.80 3.03 3.59
C THR A 167 4.73 3.32 4.75
N GLU A 168 4.91 4.60 5.13
CA GLU A 168 5.91 4.97 6.14
C GLU A 168 5.60 6.31 6.84
N LEU A 169 6.27 6.53 7.97
CA LEU A 169 6.33 7.81 8.68
C LEU A 169 4.98 8.31 9.19
N GLY A 170 4.17 7.43 9.75
CA GLY A 170 2.92 7.78 10.41
C GLY A 170 1.72 7.85 9.47
N CYS A 171 1.51 6.81 8.67
CA CYS A 171 0.29 6.65 7.89
C CYS A 171 -0.87 6.13 8.75
N ASN A 172 -2.09 6.61 8.49
CA ASN A 172 -3.26 6.21 9.26
C ASN A 172 -4.52 6.15 8.40
N ARG A 173 -5.39 5.18 8.63
CA ARG A 173 -6.66 4.99 7.93
C ARG A 173 -6.52 4.95 6.40
N LEU A 174 -5.46 4.28 5.93
CA LEU A 174 -5.30 4.02 4.50
C LEU A 174 -6.32 2.99 4.02
N MET A 175 -6.70 3.09 2.77
CA MET A 175 -7.48 2.08 2.07
C MET A 175 -6.73 1.65 0.81
N ILE A 176 -6.17 0.43 0.84
CA ILE A 176 -5.51 -0.18 -0.32
C ILE A 176 -6.38 -1.34 -0.79
N ARG A 177 -6.90 -1.27 -2.00
CA ARG A 177 -7.76 -2.32 -2.53
C ARG A 177 -7.46 -2.65 -3.99
N ASP A 178 -7.72 -3.91 -4.35
CA ASP A 178 -7.49 -4.41 -5.71
C ASP A 178 -6.08 -4.06 -6.22
N TYR A 179 -5.09 -4.30 -5.32
CA TYR A 179 -3.70 -4.00 -5.57
C TYR A 179 -2.95 -5.24 -6.03
N THR A 180 -2.32 -5.15 -7.20
CA THR A 180 -1.45 -6.19 -7.73
C THR A 180 -0.01 -5.71 -7.80
N SER A 181 0.94 -6.53 -7.30
CA SER A 181 2.36 -6.16 -7.31
C SER A 181 3.24 -7.36 -7.62
N TYR A 182 4.12 -7.24 -8.64
CA TYR A 182 4.95 -8.35 -9.07
C TYR A 182 6.28 -7.92 -9.68
N ASP A 183 7.22 -8.86 -9.67
CA ASP A 183 8.55 -8.72 -10.28
C ASP A 183 9.34 -7.50 -9.75
N ASN A 184 9.11 -7.11 -8.49
CA ASN A 184 9.88 -6.05 -7.84
C ASN A 184 11.14 -6.62 -7.21
N GLU A 185 12.19 -5.79 -7.06
CA GLU A 185 13.47 -6.22 -6.49
C GLU A 185 13.39 -6.50 -4.99
N PHE A 186 12.43 -5.88 -4.30
CA PHE A 186 12.10 -6.13 -2.89
C PHE A 186 10.65 -6.60 -2.74
N ASP A 187 9.97 -6.16 -1.70
CA ASP A 187 8.67 -6.63 -1.28
C ASP A 187 7.54 -6.16 -2.22
N GLY A 188 6.51 -6.96 -2.33
CA GLY A 188 5.28 -6.57 -3.03
C GLY A 188 4.59 -5.42 -2.33
N PHE A 189 4.51 -5.50 -1.00
CA PHE A 189 4.03 -4.45 -0.10
C PHE A 189 4.94 -4.40 1.14
N ALA A 190 5.31 -3.21 1.58
CA ALA A 190 5.95 -2.99 2.87
C ALA A 190 5.27 -1.88 3.65
N GLY A 191 4.99 -2.13 4.93
CA GLY A 191 4.35 -1.18 5.82
C GLY A 191 5.20 -0.90 7.04
N TYR A 192 5.49 0.39 7.28
CA TYR A 192 6.20 0.90 8.43
C TYR A 192 5.37 2.04 9.03
N GLU A 193 5.34 2.15 10.37
CA GLU A 193 4.63 3.23 11.09
C GLU A 193 3.23 3.52 10.50
N THR A 194 2.46 2.45 10.27
CA THR A 194 1.15 2.52 9.61
C THR A 194 0.10 1.85 10.46
N GLU A 195 -0.98 2.57 10.74
CA GLU A 195 -2.01 2.11 11.67
C GLU A 195 -3.42 2.20 11.10
N ASN A 196 -4.33 1.40 11.69
CA ASN A 196 -5.79 1.49 11.49
C ASN A 196 -6.22 1.44 10.01
N SER A 197 -5.43 0.79 9.17
CA SER A 197 -5.58 0.78 7.71
C SER A 197 -6.21 -0.53 7.21
N THR A 198 -6.80 -0.48 6.02
CA THR A 198 -7.48 -1.63 5.42
C THR A 198 -6.87 -1.96 4.05
N PHE A 199 -6.56 -3.24 3.87
CA PHE A 199 -5.96 -3.81 2.68
C PHE A 199 -6.84 -4.96 2.18
N SER A 200 -7.38 -4.88 0.97
CA SER A 200 -8.29 -5.90 0.45
C SER A 200 -8.07 -6.21 -1.04
N GLY A 201 -8.26 -7.45 -1.43
CA GLY A 201 -8.03 -7.86 -2.83
C GLY A 201 -6.56 -7.70 -3.24
N ILE A 202 -5.63 -8.17 -2.40
CA ILE A 202 -4.18 -7.98 -2.58
C ILE A 202 -3.59 -9.18 -3.30
N ASN A 203 -2.93 -8.97 -4.43
CA ASN A 203 -2.31 -10.02 -5.22
C ASN A 203 -0.81 -9.73 -5.45
N LEU A 204 0.06 -10.51 -4.80
CA LEU A 204 1.51 -10.30 -4.79
C LEU A 204 2.22 -11.54 -5.33
N TYR A 205 3.01 -11.41 -6.41
CA TYR A 205 3.70 -12.58 -6.95
C TYR A 205 5.05 -12.25 -7.59
N ASP A 206 5.93 -13.24 -7.60
CA ASP A 206 7.27 -13.15 -8.22
C ASP A 206 8.14 -11.99 -7.69
N ASN A 207 7.83 -11.45 -6.49
CA ASN A 207 8.66 -10.44 -5.85
C ASN A 207 9.91 -11.07 -5.25
N LYS A 208 11.04 -10.37 -5.30
CA LYS A 208 12.33 -10.90 -4.82
C LYS A 208 12.53 -10.76 -3.32
N GLY A 209 11.77 -9.88 -2.68
CA GLY A 209 11.62 -9.81 -1.24
C GLY A 209 10.47 -10.66 -0.72
N ALA A 210 9.83 -10.22 0.34
CA ALA A 210 8.60 -10.78 0.88
C ALA A 210 7.38 -10.41 0.02
N GLY A 211 6.30 -11.14 0.16
CA GLY A 211 5.01 -10.68 -0.33
C GLY A 211 4.58 -9.44 0.43
N ILE A 212 4.42 -9.58 1.75
CA ILE A 212 4.12 -8.50 2.70
C ILE A 212 5.25 -8.42 3.73
N SER A 213 5.74 -7.20 3.99
CA SER A 213 6.62 -6.87 5.11
C SER A 213 5.90 -5.86 6.01
N ALA A 214 5.62 -6.24 7.26
CA ALA A 214 4.95 -5.43 8.27
C ALA A 214 5.93 -5.21 9.42
N ASP A 215 6.45 -4.00 9.56
CA ASP A 215 7.54 -3.71 10.48
C ASP A 215 7.39 -2.31 11.09
N ILE A 216 8.07 -2.05 12.19
CA ILE A 216 8.16 -0.75 12.86
C ILE A 216 6.77 -0.09 13.07
N HIS A 217 6.08 -0.43 14.17
CA HIS A 217 4.76 0.12 14.51
C HIS A 217 3.71 -0.04 13.40
N PHE A 218 3.64 -1.24 12.82
CA PHE A 218 2.59 -1.57 11.87
C PHE A 218 1.41 -2.22 12.60
N ASP A 219 0.45 -1.40 13.07
CA ASP A 219 -0.50 -1.81 14.10
C ASP A 219 -1.96 -1.64 13.70
N ASN A 220 -2.82 -2.52 14.23
CA ASN A 220 -4.28 -2.42 14.11
C ASN A 220 -4.79 -2.43 12.65
N ASN A 221 -4.06 -3.02 11.72
CA ASN A 221 -4.41 -3.06 10.31
C ASN A 221 -5.23 -4.31 9.97
N LYS A 222 -6.01 -4.22 8.89
CA LYS A 222 -6.86 -5.30 8.42
C LYS A 222 -6.54 -5.69 6.98
N PHE A 223 -6.22 -6.96 6.78
CA PHE A 223 -6.04 -7.55 5.46
C PHE A 223 -7.15 -8.55 5.16
N SER A 224 -7.71 -8.49 3.96
CA SER A 224 -8.66 -9.48 3.46
C SER A 224 -8.39 -9.85 2.01
N ASP A 225 -8.66 -11.11 1.67
CA ASP A 225 -8.52 -11.61 0.30
C ASP A 225 -7.12 -11.37 -0.29
N VAL A 226 -6.13 -11.97 0.36
CA VAL A 226 -4.71 -11.82 0.02
C VAL A 226 -4.20 -13.08 -0.67
N THR A 227 -3.59 -12.91 -1.83
CA THR A 227 -2.86 -13.98 -2.53
C THR A 227 -1.39 -13.60 -2.67
N ILE A 228 -0.50 -14.49 -2.20
CA ILE A 228 0.95 -14.31 -2.29
C ILE A 228 1.55 -15.55 -2.95
N THR A 229 2.35 -15.38 -3.99
CA THR A 229 2.90 -16.51 -4.74
C THR A 229 4.35 -16.26 -5.18
N ASN A 230 5.20 -17.29 -5.11
CA ASN A 230 6.56 -17.30 -5.64
C ASN A 230 7.48 -16.20 -5.07
N THR A 231 7.38 -15.88 -3.80
CA THR A 231 8.31 -14.92 -3.16
C THR A 231 9.70 -15.53 -3.01
N GLN A 232 10.74 -14.72 -3.18
CA GLN A 232 12.12 -15.23 -3.04
C GLN A 232 12.58 -15.28 -1.58
N THR A 233 11.82 -14.74 -0.65
CA THR A 233 12.05 -14.85 0.79
C THR A 233 10.81 -15.48 1.45
N VAL A 234 10.08 -14.75 2.25
CA VAL A 234 8.89 -15.23 2.98
C VAL A 234 7.60 -14.68 2.33
N GLY A 235 6.49 -15.35 2.58
CA GLY A 235 5.19 -14.82 2.16
C GLY A 235 4.83 -13.55 2.93
N ILE A 236 4.77 -13.63 4.26
CA ILE A 236 4.53 -12.50 5.17
C ILE A 236 5.64 -12.45 6.20
N PHE A 237 6.32 -11.32 6.30
CA PHE A 237 7.24 -10.96 7.38
C PHE A 237 6.56 -9.99 8.33
N MET A 238 6.68 -10.25 9.65
CA MET A 238 6.13 -9.34 10.68
C MET A 238 7.12 -9.17 11.81
N ARG A 239 7.38 -7.93 12.20
CA ARG A 239 8.19 -7.52 13.33
C ARG A 239 7.67 -6.16 13.83
N ASP A 240 7.71 -5.92 15.14
CA ASP A 240 7.17 -4.69 15.75
C ASP A 240 5.79 -4.32 15.16
N SER A 241 4.87 -5.29 15.23
CA SER A 241 3.61 -5.22 14.52
C SER A 241 2.51 -5.90 15.36
N TYR A 242 1.50 -5.13 15.77
CA TYR A 242 0.52 -5.53 16.77
C TYR A 242 -0.90 -5.49 16.26
N ASN A 243 -1.71 -6.45 16.76
CA ASN A 243 -3.17 -6.44 16.60
C ASN A 243 -3.66 -6.34 15.16
N ASN A 244 -2.87 -6.83 14.20
CA ASN A 244 -3.29 -6.90 12.82
C ASN A 244 -4.18 -8.13 12.60
N SER A 245 -5.12 -8.03 11.68
CA SER A 245 -5.96 -9.15 11.29
C SER A 245 -5.81 -9.47 9.80
N PHE A 246 -5.65 -10.75 9.51
CA PHE A 246 -5.54 -11.29 8.17
C PHE A 246 -6.66 -12.32 7.95
N THR A 247 -7.49 -12.13 6.95
CA THR A 247 -8.62 -13.03 6.65
C THR A 247 -8.58 -13.46 5.19
N ASN A 248 -8.78 -14.76 4.93
CA ASN A 248 -8.76 -15.35 3.59
C ASN A 248 -7.41 -15.09 2.89
N VAL A 249 -6.34 -15.69 3.41
CA VAL A 249 -4.97 -15.49 2.93
C VAL A 249 -4.44 -16.77 2.31
N HIS A 250 -3.96 -16.69 1.09
CA HIS A 250 -3.35 -17.79 0.35
C HIS A 250 -1.88 -17.48 0.06
N ILE A 251 -0.98 -18.28 0.63
CA ILE A 251 0.47 -18.16 0.40
C ILE A 251 0.98 -19.44 -0.26
N ARG A 252 1.70 -19.30 -1.36
CA ARG A 252 2.23 -20.44 -2.11
C ARG A 252 3.66 -20.20 -2.60
N ASN A 253 4.48 -21.23 -2.53
CA ASN A 253 5.83 -21.25 -3.11
C ASN A 253 6.74 -20.13 -2.57
N SER A 254 6.67 -19.80 -1.29
CA SER A 254 7.66 -18.93 -0.66
C SER A 254 8.99 -19.67 -0.55
N LYS A 255 10.10 -19.06 -0.91
CA LYS A 255 11.41 -19.73 -0.91
C LYS A 255 11.90 -20.09 0.48
N GLN A 256 11.47 -19.31 1.49
CA GLN A 256 11.76 -19.57 2.90
C GLN A 256 10.49 -20.04 3.62
N HIS A 257 9.86 -19.20 4.42
CA HIS A 257 8.67 -19.54 5.20
C HIS A 257 7.41 -18.93 4.58
N GLY A 258 6.25 -19.51 4.86
CA GLY A 258 4.99 -18.88 4.51
C GLY A 258 4.80 -17.58 5.31
N ILE A 259 4.82 -17.67 6.62
CA ILE A 259 4.79 -16.52 7.55
C ILE A 259 6.01 -16.59 8.46
N PHE A 260 6.60 -15.43 8.74
CA PHE A 260 7.72 -15.30 9.67
C PHE A 260 7.43 -14.17 10.67
N LEU A 261 7.22 -14.54 11.93
CA LEU A 261 7.04 -13.63 13.06
C LEU A 261 8.37 -13.48 13.79
N ALA A 262 8.87 -12.25 13.91
CA ALA A 262 10.20 -11.97 14.39
C ALA A 262 10.24 -10.92 15.51
N GLN A 263 11.34 -10.92 16.22
CA GLN A 263 11.86 -9.90 17.11
C GLN A 263 13.30 -9.64 16.69
N VAL A 264 13.76 -8.42 16.82
CA VAL A 264 15.20 -8.10 16.81
C VAL A 264 15.61 -7.75 18.23
N ASP A 265 16.78 -8.23 18.63
CA ASP A 265 17.37 -7.90 19.92
C ASP A 265 17.98 -6.50 19.87
N ASP A 266 17.11 -5.50 19.83
CA ASP A 266 17.44 -4.09 19.97
C ASP A 266 16.42 -3.38 20.87
N ASP A 267 16.76 -2.24 21.42
CA ASP A 267 15.90 -1.47 22.33
C ASP A 267 14.76 -0.74 21.62
N ILE A 268 14.68 -0.80 20.29
CA ILE A 268 13.79 0.00 19.45
C ILE A 268 12.65 -0.83 18.90
N THR A 269 12.94 -1.99 18.31
CA THR A 269 11.94 -2.86 17.68
C THR A 269 11.34 -3.84 18.69
N LYS A 270 10.05 -4.09 18.55
CA LYS A 270 9.29 -4.98 19.41
C LYS A 270 8.90 -6.26 18.65
N PRO A 271 8.41 -7.30 19.35
CA PRO A 271 7.98 -8.53 18.69
C PRO A 271 6.70 -8.31 17.86
N ALA A 272 6.45 -9.21 16.91
CA ALA A 272 5.13 -9.33 16.31
C ALA A 272 4.19 -10.06 17.28
N ALA A 273 3.15 -9.38 17.79
CA ALA A 273 2.27 -9.95 18.81
C ALA A 273 0.80 -9.56 18.66
N GLY A 274 -0.11 -10.41 19.16
CA GLY A 274 -1.55 -10.14 19.14
C GLY A 274 -2.19 -10.16 17.75
N ASN A 275 -1.51 -10.69 16.74
CA ASN A 275 -2.03 -10.72 15.38
C ASN A 275 -2.95 -11.94 15.18
N THR A 276 -3.99 -11.79 14.35
CA THR A 276 -4.94 -12.85 14.05
C THR A 276 -4.93 -13.21 12.58
N PHE A 277 -4.81 -14.50 12.29
CA PHE A 277 -4.89 -15.06 10.95
C PHE A 277 -6.08 -16.02 10.89
N ASN A 278 -7.06 -15.74 10.03
CA ASN A 278 -8.26 -16.54 9.86
C ASN A 278 -8.40 -17.01 8.41
N SER A 279 -8.70 -18.29 8.21
CA SER A 279 -8.83 -18.91 6.89
C SER A 279 -7.54 -18.75 6.05
N LEU A 280 -6.43 -19.23 6.61
CA LEU A 280 -5.11 -19.18 6.03
C LEU A 280 -4.80 -20.48 5.29
N VAL A 281 -4.28 -20.40 4.08
CA VAL A 281 -3.73 -21.53 3.34
C VAL A 281 -2.28 -21.26 2.98
N ILE A 282 -1.35 -22.07 3.50
CA ILE A 282 0.08 -21.97 3.18
C ILE A 282 0.56 -23.29 2.57
N SER A 283 1.13 -23.22 1.37
CA SER A 283 1.61 -24.43 0.70
C SER A 283 2.95 -24.25 0.00
N ASN A 284 3.71 -25.35 -0.05
CA ASN A 284 4.96 -25.46 -0.79
C ASN A 284 6.01 -24.40 -0.40
N SER A 285 6.08 -24.01 0.86
CA SER A 285 7.16 -23.16 1.35
C SER A 285 8.45 -23.95 1.50
N GLY A 286 9.59 -23.37 1.16
CA GLY A 286 10.92 -24.00 1.31
C GLY A 286 11.37 -24.15 2.77
N GLY A 287 10.68 -23.52 3.69
CA GLY A 287 10.84 -23.64 5.13
C GLY A 287 9.57 -24.17 5.80
N TYR A 288 9.22 -23.58 6.93
CA TYR A 288 7.96 -23.87 7.62
C TYR A 288 6.77 -23.12 6.98
N GLY A 289 5.57 -23.64 7.19
CA GLY A 289 4.37 -22.87 6.94
C GLY A 289 4.38 -21.56 7.75
N ILE A 290 4.59 -21.66 9.05
CA ILE A 290 4.79 -20.52 9.96
C ILE A 290 6.08 -20.73 10.74
N LEU A 291 6.92 -19.69 10.82
CA LEU A 291 8.04 -19.62 11.75
C LEU A 291 7.82 -18.48 12.76
N ILE A 292 7.85 -18.81 14.04
CA ILE A 292 7.95 -17.85 15.14
C ILE A 292 9.39 -17.95 15.66
N SER A 293 10.21 -16.93 15.38
CA SER A 293 11.65 -17.00 15.66
C SER A 293 12.02 -16.58 17.08
N ASP A 294 11.10 -15.95 17.80
CA ASP A 294 11.37 -15.43 19.14
C ASP A 294 10.22 -15.69 20.10
N ALA A 295 10.56 -16.03 21.34
CA ALA A 295 9.60 -16.35 22.41
C ALA A 295 8.71 -15.17 22.84
N SER A 296 9.11 -13.94 22.53
CA SER A 296 8.31 -12.73 22.79
C SER A 296 7.20 -12.49 21.79
N CYS A 297 7.20 -13.16 20.64
CA CYS A 297 6.13 -13.10 19.64
C CYS A 297 4.88 -13.86 20.12
N VAL A 298 4.18 -13.32 21.10
CA VAL A 298 3.07 -13.97 21.82
C VAL A 298 1.68 -13.53 21.33
N ASN A 299 0.67 -14.30 21.72
CA ASN A 299 -0.75 -14.00 21.46
C ASN A 299 -1.10 -13.87 19.96
N ASN A 300 -0.33 -14.49 19.08
CA ASN A 300 -0.70 -14.57 17.67
C ASN A 300 -1.64 -15.77 17.47
N LEU A 301 -2.80 -15.54 16.88
CA LEU A 301 -3.88 -16.53 16.75
C LEU A 301 -4.03 -16.98 15.29
N PHE A 302 -4.02 -18.29 15.05
CA PHE A 302 -4.23 -18.88 13.73
C PHE A 302 -5.49 -19.75 13.75
N VAL A 303 -6.54 -19.39 13.01
CA VAL A 303 -7.85 -20.04 13.02
C VAL A 303 -8.18 -20.59 11.64
N ALA A 304 -8.76 -21.78 11.56
CA ALA A 304 -9.19 -22.44 10.32
C ALA A 304 -8.12 -22.45 9.23
N SER A 305 -6.88 -22.81 9.58
CA SER A 305 -5.72 -22.71 8.74
C SER A 305 -5.30 -24.06 8.16
N GLN A 306 -4.74 -24.06 6.95
CA GLN A 306 -4.21 -25.25 6.29
C GLN A 306 -2.75 -25.05 5.90
N TYR A 307 -1.92 -26.04 6.22
CA TYR A 307 -0.49 -26.04 5.91
C TYR A 307 -0.17 -27.31 5.14
N VAL A 308 0.24 -27.17 3.89
CA VAL A 308 0.36 -28.29 2.96
C VAL A 308 1.74 -28.29 2.29
N ASP A 309 2.44 -29.41 2.35
CA ASP A 309 3.70 -29.65 1.63
C ASP A 309 4.79 -28.58 1.88
N ASN A 310 4.85 -28.00 3.08
CA ASN A 310 5.95 -27.12 3.47
C ASN A 310 7.16 -27.96 3.88
N VAL A 311 8.34 -27.67 3.35
CA VAL A 311 9.52 -28.55 3.41
C VAL A 311 9.95 -28.89 4.84
N LYS A 312 9.88 -27.94 5.77
CA LYS A 312 10.25 -28.16 7.18
C LYS A 312 9.05 -28.50 8.08
N GLY A 313 7.84 -28.58 7.52
CA GLY A 313 6.60 -28.83 8.24
C GLY A 313 5.74 -27.57 8.43
N CYS A 314 4.73 -27.71 9.26
CA CYS A 314 3.71 -26.66 9.42
C CYS A 314 4.20 -25.50 10.28
N TYR A 315 4.91 -25.82 11.38
CA TYR A 315 5.31 -24.82 12.38
C TYR A 315 6.77 -24.99 12.78
N GLY A 316 7.45 -23.86 13.00
CA GLY A 316 8.71 -23.76 13.70
C GLY A 316 8.61 -22.69 14.77
N GLU A 317 9.01 -23.01 16.02
CA GLU A 317 8.91 -22.09 17.15
C GLU A 317 10.22 -22.01 17.90
N ALA A 318 10.61 -20.81 18.33
CA ALA A 318 11.81 -20.59 19.13
C ALA A 318 11.64 -21.03 20.59
N ALA A 319 10.43 -21.12 21.11
CA ALA A 319 10.04 -21.59 22.41
C ALA A 319 8.56 -21.99 22.42
N SER A 320 8.05 -22.58 23.49
CA SER A 320 6.69 -23.09 23.66
C SER A 320 5.52 -22.09 23.50
N ASN A 321 5.62 -21.18 22.57
CA ASN A 321 4.54 -20.33 22.16
C ASN A 321 3.63 -21.14 21.26
N LEU A 322 2.56 -21.63 21.83
CA LEU A 322 1.55 -22.39 21.11
C LEU A 322 0.95 -21.54 20.00
N ILE A 323 1.14 -21.99 18.78
CA ILE A 323 0.24 -21.62 17.69
C ILE A 323 -1.09 -22.30 18.01
N GLU A 324 -1.99 -21.60 18.68
CA GLU A 324 -3.32 -22.12 18.95
C GLU A 324 -4.13 -22.13 17.65
N GLY A 325 -4.02 -23.25 16.94
CA GLY A 325 -4.81 -23.49 15.72
C GLY A 325 -6.11 -24.19 16.02
N VAL A 326 -7.20 -23.47 16.20
CA VAL A 326 -8.52 -24.06 16.16
C VAL A 326 -8.89 -24.44 14.72
N GLY A 327 -8.99 -25.74 14.43
CA GLY A 327 -9.31 -26.24 13.09
C GLY A 327 -8.13 -26.20 12.10
N ALA A 328 -6.90 -26.17 12.57
CA ALA A 328 -5.72 -26.25 11.72
C ALA A 328 -5.51 -27.66 11.13
N ILE A 329 -5.21 -27.74 9.84
CA ILE A 329 -4.85 -28.98 9.14
C ILE A 329 -3.39 -28.88 8.70
N CYS A 330 -2.56 -29.79 9.20
CA CYS A 330 -1.15 -29.94 8.82
C CYS A 330 -0.99 -31.22 7.98
N ARG A 331 -0.48 -31.11 6.75
CA ARG A 331 -0.24 -32.21 5.83
C ARG A 331 1.10 -32.10 5.14
#